data_7973c3bed2bdcdb5432642beaaf878c7
#
_entry.id   7973c3bed2bdcdb5432642beaaf878c7
#
_cell.length_a   1.000
_cell.length_b   1.000
_cell.length_c   1.000
_cell.angle_alpha   90.00
_cell.angle_beta   90.00
_cell.angle_gamma   90.00
#
_symmetry.space_group_name_H-M   'P 1'
#
loop_
_entity.id
_entity.type
_entity.pdbx_description
1 polymer ?
#
loop_
_entity_poly.entity_id
_entity_poly.type
_entity_poly.pdbx_seq_one_letter_code
_entity_poly.pdbx_strand_id
1 'polypeptide(L)'
;MNESNQVEKPRWDVALAALARQEYAKLGRPLRLVDFHRLASEYAIRFDDIMDTLFKLVIQGEWRYRDRQGMSHAITQATLDNLYVERRLRAEDLQVFDGEWSPSLSAE
;
A
#
# COMPACT_ATOMS: atom_id res chain seq x y z
N MET A 1 24.48 -7.74 21.31
CA MET A 1 23.97 -7.93 20.85
C MET A 1 23.33 -7.88 20.24
N ASN A 2 23.07 -7.58 20.20
CA ASN A 2 22.35 -7.61 19.70
C ASN A 2 21.80 -7.38 18.87
N GLU A 3 21.50 -6.39 19.07
CA GLU A 3 20.93 -5.94 18.19
C GLU A 3 20.72 -6.58 17.05
N SER A 4 21.21 -7.20 16.82
CA SER A 4 21.06 -7.98 15.68
C SER A 4 19.74 -8.59 15.54
N ASN A 5 19.02 -8.68 16.56
CA ASN A 5 17.73 -9.28 16.45
C ASN A 5 16.86 -8.61 15.52
N GLN A 6 17.01 -7.32 15.42
CA GLN A 6 16.14 -6.64 14.55
C GLN A 6 16.39 -6.94 13.13
N VAL A 7 17.63 -7.24 12.82
CA VAL A 7 17.93 -7.46 11.45
C VAL A 7 17.44 -8.75 10.93
N GLU A 8 17.08 -9.65 11.79
CA GLU A 8 16.61 -10.89 11.28
C GLU A 8 15.24 -10.87 10.77
N LYS A 9 14.48 -9.87 11.12
CA LYS A 9 13.13 -9.81 10.63
C LYS A 9 13.11 -9.29 9.23
N PRO A 10 12.45 -9.96 8.30
CA PRO A 10 12.33 -9.44 6.96
C PRO A 10 11.66 -8.08 6.98
N ARG A 11 12.14 -7.20 6.15
CA ARG A 11 11.57 -5.89 6.05
C ARG A 11 10.66 -5.84 4.84
N TRP A 12 9.63 -6.64 4.86
CA TRP A 12 8.71 -6.73 3.75
C TRP A 12 8.02 -5.41 3.47
N ASP A 13 7.71 -4.67 4.54
CA ASP A 13 7.06 -3.38 4.35
C ASP A 13 7.96 -2.41 3.60
N VAL A 14 9.26 -2.43 3.88
CA VAL A 14 10.19 -1.57 3.17
C VAL A 14 10.31 -1.98 1.71
N ALA A 15 10.39 -3.28 1.48
CA ALA A 15 10.52 -3.78 0.11
C ALA A 15 9.28 -3.49 -0.71
N LEU A 16 8.11 -3.67 -0.11
CA LEU A 16 6.87 -3.43 -0.83
C LEU A 16 6.65 -1.95 -1.09
N ALA A 17 7.05 -1.10 -0.14
CA ALA A 17 6.97 0.34 -0.35
C ALA A 17 7.88 0.76 -1.50
N ALA A 18 9.08 0.20 -1.56
CA ALA A 18 10.01 0.51 -2.64
C ALA A 18 9.47 0.05 -3.98
N LEU A 19 8.84 -1.13 -4.00
CA LEU A 19 8.27 -1.66 -5.24
C LEU A 19 7.16 -0.74 -5.74
N ALA A 20 6.30 -0.28 -4.86
CA ALA A 20 5.20 0.61 -5.25
C ALA A 20 5.74 1.93 -5.80
N ARG A 21 6.75 2.49 -5.14
CA ARG A 21 7.34 3.74 -5.58
C ARG A 21 8.01 3.58 -6.94
N GLN A 22 8.66 2.45 -7.13
CA GLN A 22 9.32 2.14 -8.39
C GLN A 22 8.28 2.04 -9.51
N GLU A 23 7.16 1.41 -9.22
CA GLU A 23 6.12 1.27 -10.22
C GLU A 23 5.49 2.63 -10.55
N TYR A 24 5.30 3.47 -9.54
CA TYR A 24 4.78 4.80 -9.76
C TYR A 24 5.71 5.59 -10.70
N ALA A 25 7.01 5.52 -10.45
CA ALA A 25 7.98 6.23 -11.27
C ALA A 25 7.98 5.68 -12.70
N LYS A 26 7.85 4.38 -12.83
CA LYS A 26 7.89 3.73 -14.13
C LYS A 26 6.68 4.09 -14.97
N LEU A 27 5.49 4.12 -14.36
CA LEU A 27 4.27 4.39 -15.09
C LEU A 27 4.02 5.87 -15.29
N GLY A 28 4.57 6.71 -14.43
CA GLY A 28 4.37 8.15 -14.55
C GLY A 28 2.97 8.59 -14.25
N ARG A 29 2.22 7.81 -13.50
CA ARG A 29 0.84 8.15 -13.14
C ARG A 29 0.49 7.47 -11.82
N PRO A 30 -0.57 7.95 -11.15
CA PRO A 30 -1.01 7.28 -9.91
C PRO A 30 -1.34 5.83 -10.16
N LEU A 31 -1.18 5.02 -9.13
CA LEU A 31 -1.42 3.59 -9.23
C LEU A 31 -2.87 3.28 -8.86
N ARG A 32 -3.38 2.20 -9.42
CA ARG A 32 -4.74 1.76 -9.18
C ARG A 32 -4.71 0.29 -8.78
N LEU A 33 -5.86 -0.22 -8.36
CA LEU A 33 -5.90 -1.62 -7.91
C LEU A 33 -5.40 -2.57 -8.98
N VAL A 34 -5.69 -2.29 -10.24
CA VAL A 34 -5.24 -3.17 -11.32
C VAL A 34 -3.72 -3.25 -11.35
N ASP A 35 -3.05 -2.15 -11.02
CA ASP A 35 -1.59 -2.15 -10.97
C ASP A 35 -1.09 -3.01 -9.83
N PHE A 36 -1.75 -2.94 -8.68
CA PHE A 36 -1.34 -3.75 -7.53
C PHE A 36 -1.59 -5.23 -7.77
N HIS A 37 -2.68 -5.57 -8.45
CA HIS A 37 -2.92 -6.97 -8.83
C HIS A 37 -1.85 -7.47 -9.78
N ARG A 38 -1.43 -6.63 -10.71
CA ARG A 38 -0.40 -7.02 -11.65
C ARG A 38 0.94 -7.23 -10.95
N LEU A 39 1.27 -6.34 -10.03
CA LEU A 39 2.51 -6.49 -9.27
C LEU A 39 2.47 -7.77 -8.44
N ALA A 40 1.32 -8.07 -7.84
CA ALA A 40 1.20 -9.29 -7.06
C ALA A 40 1.49 -10.51 -7.93
N SER A 41 0.97 -10.50 -9.13
CA SER A 41 1.18 -11.61 -10.05
C SER A 41 2.62 -11.68 -10.54
N GLU A 42 3.19 -10.55 -10.94
CA GLU A 42 4.52 -10.53 -11.52
C GLU A 42 5.60 -10.92 -10.53
N TYR A 43 5.43 -10.54 -9.28
CA TYR A 43 6.46 -10.75 -8.29
C TYR A 43 6.12 -11.87 -7.32
N ALA A 44 5.01 -12.57 -7.57
CA ALA A 44 4.57 -13.67 -6.71
C ALA A 44 4.41 -13.21 -5.27
N ILE A 45 3.79 -12.04 -5.10
CA ILE A 45 3.53 -11.45 -3.79
C ILE A 45 2.03 -11.46 -3.58
N ARG A 46 1.59 -11.61 -2.34
CA ARG A 46 0.17 -11.60 -2.05
C ARG A 46 -0.38 -10.20 -2.21
N PHE A 47 -1.53 -10.11 -2.87
CA PHE A 47 -2.17 -8.83 -3.09
C PHE A 47 -2.49 -8.14 -1.76
N ASP A 48 -2.95 -8.89 -0.77
CA ASP A 48 -3.29 -8.29 0.51
C ASP A 48 -2.07 -7.74 1.23
N ASP A 49 -0.90 -8.33 1.03
CA ASP A 49 0.32 -7.79 1.62
C ASP A 49 0.69 -6.46 1.00
N ILE A 50 0.53 -6.34 -0.32
CA ILE A 50 0.81 -5.09 -1.00
C ILE A 50 -0.15 -4.01 -0.49
N MET A 51 -1.43 -4.33 -0.41
CA MET A 51 -2.42 -3.34 0.00
C MET A 51 -2.25 -2.95 1.46
N ASP A 52 -1.91 -3.90 2.32
CA ASP A 52 -1.66 -3.59 3.71
C ASP A 52 -0.56 -2.54 3.82
N THR A 53 0.50 -2.70 3.03
CA THR A 53 1.58 -1.74 3.02
C THR A 53 1.12 -0.38 2.52
N LEU A 54 0.33 -0.35 1.45
CA LEU A 54 -0.15 0.91 0.90
C LEU A 54 -1.04 1.65 1.90
N PHE A 55 -1.92 0.94 2.60
CA PHE A 55 -2.73 1.58 3.62
C PHE A 55 -1.86 2.19 4.70
N LYS A 56 -0.84 1.46 5.14
CA LYS A 56 0.03 1.97 6.19
C LYS A 56 0.83 3.19 5.72
N LEU A 57 1.22 3.20 4.46
CA LEU A 57 1.92 4.36 3.91
C LEU A 57 1.03 5.59 3.89
N VAL A 58 -0.26 5.41 3.59
CA VAL A 58 -1.19 6.53 3.63
C VAL A 58 -1.39 7.00 5.07
N ILE A 59 -1.52 6.06 6.00
CA ILE A 59 -1.69 6.41 7.41
C ILE A 59 -0.49 7.22 7.90
N GLN A 60 0.70 6.87 7.44
CA GLN A 60 1.93 7.53 7.84
C GLN A 60 2.16 8.86 7.12
N GLY A 61 1.32 9.18 6.15
CA GLY A 61 1.46 10.42 5.40
C GLY A 61 2.44 10.36 4.27
N GLU A 62 2.94 9.18 3.93
CA GLU A 62 3.92 9.04 2.85
C GLU A 62 3.26 8.84 1.50
N TRP A 63 2.04 8.38 1.49
CA TRP A 63 1.24 8.23 0.29
C TRP A 63 -0.13 8.82 0.55
N ARG A 64 -0.92 8.97 -0.52
CA ARG A 64 -2.29 9.45 -0.38
C ARG A 64 -3.18 8.71 -1.36
N TYR A 65 -4.46 8.70 -1.03
CA TYR A 65 -5.47 8.03 -1.83
C TYR A 65 -6.54 9.02 -2.22
N ARG A 66 -6.95 8.99 -3.49
CA ARG A 66 -8.09 9.75 -3.99
C ARG A 66 -9.08 8.79 -4.59
N ASP A 67 -10.36 9.05 -4.32
CA ASP A 67 -11.38 8.17 -4.87
C ASP A 67 -11.60 8.47 -6.36
N ARG A 68 -12.56 7.79 -6.95
CA ARG A 68 -12.79 7.92 -8.38
C ARG A 68 -13.30 9.30 -8.78
N GLN A 69 -13.86 10.04 -7.85
CA GLN A 69 -14.28 11.41 -8.10
C GLN A 69 -13.15 12.41 -7.87
N GLY A 70 -11.97 11.94 -7.53
CA GLY A 70 -10.83 12.81 -7.31
C GLY A 70 -10.76 13.41 -5.93
N MET A 71 -11.60 12.93 -5.01
CA MET A 71 -11.62 13.45 -3.65
C MET A 71 -10.61 12.74 -2.79
N SER A 72 -9.82 13.50 -2.03
CA SER A 72 -8.90 12.92 -1.08
C SER A 72 -9.64 12.26 0.06
N HIS A 73 -9.18 11.09 0.45
CA HIS A 73 -9.77 10.38 1.56
C HIS A 73 -8.72 10.14 2.61
N ALA A 74 -9.05 10.48 3.84
CA ALA A 74 -8.19 10.18 4.97
C ALA A 74 -8.37 8.71 5.31
N ILE A 75 -7.29 7.97 5.28
CA ILE A 75 -7.29 6.59 5.70
C ILE A 75 -6.60 6.56 7.05
N THR A 76 -7.29 6.04 8.05
CA THR A 76 -6.76 6.01 9.40
C THR A 76 -6.51 4.57 9.82
N GLN A 77 -5.85 4.42 10.96
CA GLN A 77 -5.61 3.09 11.48
C GLN A 77 -6.95 2.37 11.72
N ALA A 78 -7.98 3.10 12.14
CA ALA A 78 -9.29 2.49 12.35
C ALA A 78 -9.86 1.97 11.03
N THR A 79 -9.63 2.69 9.93
CA THR A 79 -10.07 2.24 8.62
C THR A 79 -9.45 0.88 8.31
N LEU A 80 -8.15 0.77 8.50
CA LEU A 80 -7.45 -0.47 8.21
C LEU A 80 -7.88 -1.58 9.15
N ASP A 81 -7.99 -1.27 10.44
CA ASP A 81 -8.37 -2.28 11.42
C ASP A 81 -9.73 -2.90 11.08
N ASN A 82 -10.63 -2.09 10.56
CA ASN A 82 -11.97 -2.58 10.23
C ASN A 82 -11.99 -3.46 8.98
N LEU A 83 -10.94 -3.40 8.19
CA LEU A 83 -10.88 -4.21 6.97
C LEU A 83 -10.30 -5.60 7.21
N TYR A 84 -9.59 -5.80 8.32
CA TYR A 84 -9.00 -7.11 8.58
C TYR A 84 -10.07 -8.13 8.89
N VAL A 85 -9.96 -9.30 8.25
CA VAL A 85 -10.76 -10.45 8.56
C VAL A 85 -9.77 -11.56 8.86
N GLU A 86 -9.75 -12.02 10.12
CA GLU A 86 -8.82 -13.04 10.54
C GLU A 86 -7.39 -12.66 10.19
N ARG A 87 -7.08 -11.40 10.47
CA ARG A 87 -5.74 -10.84 10.30
C ARG A 87 -5.32 -10.66 8.86
N ARG A 88 -6.25 -10.71 7.92
CA ARG A 88 -5.94 -10.54 6.52
C ARG A 88 -6.92 -9.59 5.88
N LEU A 89 -6.49 -8.95 4.82
CA LEU A 89 -7.37 -8.12 4.02
C LEU A 89 -7.92 -8.96 2.88
N ARG A 90 -9.19 -8.76 2.59
CA ARG A 90 -9.82 -9.52 1.52
C ARG A 90 -9.97 -8.63 0.28
N ALA A 91 -9.67 -9.19 -0.87
CA ALA A 91 -9.71 -8.43 -2.11
C ALA A 91 -11.08 -7.82 -2.37
N GLU A 92 -12.14 -8.56 -2.04
CA GLU A 92 -13.48 -8.05 -2.29
C GLU A 92 -13.80 -6.84 -1.45
N ASP A 93 -13.22 -6.74 -0.25
CA ASP A 93 -13.45 -5.58 0.60
C ASP A 93 -12.63 -4.39 0.16
N LEU A 94 -11.55 -4.63 -0.56
CA LEU A 94 -10.66 -3.57 -1.00
C LEU A 94 -11.14 -2.91 -2.28
N GLN A 95 -12.13 -3.48 -2.95
CA GLN A 95 -12.59 -2.95 -4.21
C GLN A 95 -13.15 -1.54 -4.10
N VAL A 96 -13.60 -1.15 -2.92
CA VAL A 96 -14.12 0.20 -2.74
C VAL A 96 -13.01 1.24 -2.81
N PHE A 97 -11.75 0.81 -2.70
CA PHE A 97 -10.61 1.72 -2.77
C PHE A 97 -10.01 1.70 -4.17
N ASP A 98 -10.86 1.81 -5.17
CA ASP A 98 -10.46 1.66 -6.56
C ASP A 98 -10.10 2.99 -7.23
N GLY A 99 -9.77 3.98 -6.45
CA GLY A 99 -9.29 5.25 -6.98
C GLY A 99 -7.81 5.20 -7.26
N GLU A 100 -7.14 6.30 -6.91
CA GLU A 100 -5.74 6.49 -7.26
C GLU A 100 -4.87 6.63 -6.04
N TRP A 101 -3.73 5.97 -6.07
CA TRP A 101 -2.75 5.98 -4.99
C TRP A 101 -1.47 6.60 -5.50
N SER A 102 -0.93 7.55 -4.76
CA SER A 102 0.32 8.20 -5.19
C SER A 102 1.13 8.62 -3.98
N PRO A 103 2.44 8.75 -4.14
CA PRO A 103 3.27 9.25 -3.04
C PRO A 103 2.91 10.68 -2.72
N SER A 104 3.02 11.03 -1.45
CA SER A 104 2.80 12.39 -1.02
C SER A 104 3.91 13.27 -1.53
N LEU A 105 3.55 14.50 -1.86
CA LEU A 105 4.55 15.46 -2.31
C LEU A 105 5.07 16.31 -1.18
N SER A 106 4.47 16.17 -0.02
CA SER A 106 4.84 17.04 1.08
C SER A 106 6.24 16.79 1.58
N ALA A 107 6.86 15.74 1.14
CA ALA A 107 8.21 15.46 1.55
C ALA A 107 9.18 16.51 1.05
N GLU A 108 8.80 17.23 0.03
CA GLU A 108 9.68 18.23 -0.43
C GLU A 108 9.71 19.41 0.35
#